data_8efbb4d479e55e23c5bca7b448d7d904
#
_entry.id   8efbb4d479e55e23c5bca7b448d7d904
#
_cell.length_a   1.000
_cell.length_b   1.000
_cell.length_c   1.000
_cell.angle_alpha   90.00
_cell.angle_beta   90.00
_cell.angle_gamma   90.00
#
_symmetry.space_group_name_H-M   'P 1'
#
loop_
_entity.id
_entity.type
_entity.pdbx_description
1 polymer ?
#
loop_
_entity_poly.entity_id
_entity_poly.type
_entity_poly.pdbx_seq_one_letter_code
_entity_poly.pdbx_strand_id
1 'polypeptide(L)'
;MDYIGPFTFTCVRSLIGGIFLIPCICFLDKWRAKNDGAERQKKADRKEEKKNVILGGICCGLALCVASNLQQIGIQYTTVGKAGFITALYIVLVPIFGIFLKKKAGVRIWISVAISVAGLYLLCITDKLVFAKGDILVLLCAVVFTIHILVIDYFSPKADGVRIACTQFFITGVLSAIPMFLFETPRLSDIFAAAVPVLYA
;
A
#
# COMPACT_ATOMS: atom_id res chain seq x y z
N MET A 1 -5.61 -12.19 -13.97
CA MET A 1 -6.63 -12.54 -12.97
C MET A 1 -7.50 -13.72 -13.38
N ASP A 2 -7.01 -14.53 -14.30
CA ASP A 2 -7.78 -15.66 -14.84
C ASP A 2 -7.85 -16.88 -13.89
N TYR A 3 -7.00 -16.91 -12.85
CA TYR A 3 -6.85 -18.07 -11.96
C TYR A 3 -7.39 -17.82 -10.55
N ILE A 4 -7.32 -16.58 -10.03
CA ILE A 4 -7.71 -16.24 -8.66
C ILE A 4 -8.47 -14.92 -8.60
N GLY A 5 -9.42 -14.83 -7.65
CA GLY A 5 -10.20 -13.62 -7.41
C GLY A 5 -9.36 -12.48 -6.79
N PRO A 6 -9.88 -11.24 -6.83
CA PRO A 6 -9.22 -10.04 -6.34
C PRO A 6 -8.89 -10.09 -4.84
N PHE A 7 -9.77 -10.65 -4.03
CA PHE A 7 -9.58 -10.74 -2.58
C PHE A 7 -8.53 -11.80 -2.23
N THR A 8 -8.57 -12.97 -2.90
CA THR A 8 -7.56 -14.02 -2.74
C THR A 8 -6.17 -13.50 -3.11
N PHE A 9 -6.06 -12.78 -4.23
CA PHE A 9 -4.80 -12.17 -4.66
C PHE A 9 -4.26 -11.20 -3.62
N THR A 10 -5.08 -10.26 -3.13
CA THR A 10 -4.68 -9.27 -2.13
C THR A 10 -4.28 -9.92 -0.82
N CYS A 11 -5.03 -10.93 -0.36
CA CYS A 11 -4.76 -11.66 0.87
C CYS A 11 -3.39 -12.37 0.80
N VAL A 12 -3.18 -13.20 -0.22
CA VAL A 12 -1.97 -14.00 -0.37
C VAL A 12 -0.73 -13.12 -0.54
N ARG A 13 -0.80 -12.10 -1.41
CA ARG A 13 0.29 -11.16 -1.61
C ARG A 13 0.68 -10.43 -0.33
N SER A 14 -0.31 -9.95 0.43
CA SER A 14 -0.05 -9.22 1.67
C SER A 14 0.55 -10.12 2.75
N LEU A 15 0.08 -11.35 2.90
CA LEU A 15 0.64 -12.30 3.87
C LEU A 15 2.08 -12.67 3.51
N ILE A 16 2.36 -12.95 2.23
CA ILE A 16 3.72 -13.22 1.75
C ILE A 16 4.63 -12.01 2.04
N GLY A 17 4.21 -10.80 1.64
CA GLY A 17 4.97 -9.57 1.92
C GLY A 17 5.25 -9.35 3.39
N GLY A 18 4.26 -9.60 4.27
CA GLY A 18 4.43 -9.54 5.72
C GLY A 18 5.45 -10.55 6.25
N ILE A 19 5.41 -11.81 5.77
CA ILE A 19 6.36 -12.86 6.14
C ILE A 19 7.78 -12.50 5.72
N PHE A 20 7.97 -11.97 4.50
CA PHE A 20 9.29 -11.53 4.03
C PHE A 20 9.87 -10.35 4.80
N LEU A 21 9.04 -9.51 5.42
CA LEU A 21 9.52 -8.41 6.25
C LEU A 21 10.02 -8.85 7.63
N ILE A 22 9.63 -10.01 8.15
CA ILE A 22 10.07 -10.50 9.46
C ILE A 22 11.60 -10.68 9.50
N PRO A 23 12.25 -11.43 8.58
CA PRO A 23 13.70 -11.55 8.58
C PRO A 23 14.41 -10.20 8.34
N CYS A 24 13.81 -9.29 7.58
CA CYS A 24 14.34 -7.95 7.38
C CYS A 24 14.37 -7.15 8.70
N ILE A 25 13.30 -7.22 9.50
CA ILE A 25 13.25 -6.61 10.83
C ILE A 25 14.32 -7.20 11.75
N CYS A 26 14.46 -8.53 11.78
CA CYS A 26 15.48 -9.20 12.59
C CYS A 26 16.91 -8.79 12.18
N PHE A 27 17.17 -8.64 10.89
CA PHE A 27 18.46 -8.19 10.39
C PHE A 27 18.74 -6.74 10.78
N LEU A 28 17.77 -5.84 10.59
CA LEU A 28 17.91 -4.42 10.95
C LEU A 28 18.10 -4.23 12.46
N ASP A 29 17.40 -5.00 13.28
CA ASP A 29 17.55 -4.96 14.74
C ASP A 29 18.97 -5.37 15.17
N LYS A 30 19.51 -6.45 14.56
CA LYS A 30 20.89 -6.89 14.81
C LYS A 30 21.91 -5.88 14.33
N TRP A 31 21.69 -5.27 13.16
CA TRP A 31 22.59 -4.28 12.60
C TRP A 31 22.62 -2.99 13.43
N ARG A 32 21.45 -2.50 13.87
CA ARG A 32 21.33 -1.36 14.79
C ARG A 32 21.99 -1.65 16.14
N ALA A 33 21.75 -2.81 16.73
CA ALA A 33 22.37 -3.21 17.99
C ALA A 33 23.91 -3.27 17.93
N LYS A 34 24.48 -3.50 16.74
CA LYS A 34 25.92 -3.53 16.53
C LYS A 34 26.53 -2.15 16.35
N ASN A 35 25.80 -1.22 15.72
CA ASN A 35 26.31 0.10 15.34
C ASN A 35 25.96 1.21 16.34
N ASP A 36 24.78 1.15 16.94
CA ASP A 36 24.37 2.07 17.99
C ASP A 36 24.83 1.49 19.32
N GLY A 37 26.00 1.96 19.81
CA GLY A 37 26.47 1.62 21.15
C GLY A 37 25.40 1.99 22.17
N ALA A 38 24.69 0.97 22.63
CA ALA A 38 23.77 0.86 23.77
C ALA A 38 23.36 2.20 24.45
N GLU A 39 22.75 3.13 23.73
CA GLU A 39 21.86 4.07 24.38
C GLU A 39 20.60 3.29 24.78
N ARG A 40 20.49 3.00 26.07
CA ARG A 40 19.29 2.44 26.70
C ARG A 40 18.13 3.41 26.46
N GLN A 41 17.46 3.26 25.34
CA GLN A 41 16.20 3.92 25.08
C GLN A 41 15.30 3.68 26.28
N LYS A 42 14.89 4.75 26.96
CA LYS A 42 14.13 4.66 28.21
C LYS A 42 12.91 3.76 27.97
N LYS A 43 12.59 2.90 28.93
CA LYS A 43 11.52 1.90 28.84
C LYS A 43 10.15 2.51 28.47
N ALA A 44 9.95 3.79 28.76
CA ALA A 44 8.77 4.59 28.42
C ALA A 44 8.71 4.87 26.90
N ASP A 45 9.83 5.30 26.26
CA ASP A 45 9.90 5.60 24.84
C ASP A 45 9.61 4.34 23.99
N ARG A 46 10.11 3.18 24.47
CA ARG A 46 9.86 1.88 23.81
C ARG A 46 8.41 1.43 23.86
N LYS A 47 7.67 1.80 24.91
CA LYS A 47 6.25 1.49 25.03
C LYS A 47 5.41 2.36 24.11
N GLU A 48 5.77 3.63 23.99
CA GLU A 48 5.10 4.58 23.09
C GLU A 48 5.36 4.26 21.62
N GLU A 49 6.61 3.92 21.27
CA GLU A 49 6.96 3.45 19.94
C GLU A 49 6.15 2.21 19.54
N LYS A 50 6.07 1.19 20.41
CA LYS A 50 5.25 -0.01 20.15
C LYS A 50 3.78 0.33 19.92
N LYS A 51 3.21 1.25 20.72
CA LYS A 51 1.84 1.72 20.54
C LYS A 51 1.65 2.38 19.18
N ASN A 52 2.60 3.23 18.77
CA ASN A 52 2.57 3.91 17.47
C ASN A 52 2.74 2.92 16.30
N VAL A 53 3.56 1.88 16.44
CA VAL A 53 3.67 0.79 15.44
C VAL A 53 2.33 0.08 15.27
N ILE A 54 1.69 -0.30 16.36
CA ILE A 54 0.41 -1.03 16.31
C ILE A 54 -0.69 -0.14 15.74
N LEU A 55 -0.84 1.08 16.26
CA LEU A 55 -1.88 2.00 15.82
C LEU A 55 -1.67 2.43 14.35
N GLY A 56 -0.42 2.78 14.00
CA GLY A 56 -0.04 3.10 12.62
C GLY A 56 -0.27 1.92 11.68
N GLY A 57 0.14 0.71 12.10
CA GLY A 57 -0.08 -0.51 11.33
C GLY A 57 -1.56 -0.82 11.10
N ILE A 58 -2.42 -0.61 12.11
CA ILE A 58 -3.88 -0.80 11.99
C ILE A 58 -4.47 0.24 11.01
N CYS A 59 -4.20 1.52 11.22
CA CYS A 59 -4.72 2.57 10.35
C CYS A 59 -4.24 2.41 8.90
N CYS A 60 -2.93 2.15 8.70
CA CYS A 60 -2.36 1.92 7.38
C CYS A 60 -2.90 0.63 6.75
N GLY A 61 -3.04 -0.45 7.53
CA GLY A 61 -3.55 -1.73 7.06
C GLY A 61 -5.01 -1.67 6.62
N LEU A 62 -5.87 -0.94 7.35
CA LEU A 62 -7.25 -0.68 6.96
C LEU A 62 -7.31 0.09 5.62
N ALA A 63 -6.57 1.19 5.52
CA ALA A 63 -6.53 1.99 4.30
C ALA A 63 -5.97 1.18 3.11
N LEU A 64 -4.89 0.42 3.33
CA LEU A 64 -4.28 -0.42 2.31
C LEU A 64 -5.22 -1.54 1.86
N CYS A 65 -5.94 -2.18 2.79
CA CYS A 65 -6.94 -3.20 2.47
C CYS A 65 -8.02 -2.66 1.55
N VAL A 66 -8.62 -1.52 1.91
CA VAL A 66 -9.67 -0.89 1.08
C VAL A 66 -9.11 -0.49 -0.28
N ALA A 67 -7.98 0.21 -0.32
CA ALA A 67 -7.36 0.67 -1.56
C ALA A 67 -7.00 -0.49 -2.50
N SER A 68 -6.33 -1.53 -1.99
CA SER A 68 -5.90 -2.68 -2.79
C SER A 68 -7.09 -3.46 -3.34
N ASN A 69 -8.13 -3.69 -2.54
CA ASN A 69 -9.31 -4.41 -3.01
C ASN A 69 -10.09 -3.60 -4.05
N LEU A 70 -10.26 -2.28 -3.86
CA LEU A 70 -10.86 -1.40 -4.86
C LEU A 70 -10.08 -1.42 -6.18
N GLN A 71 -8.74 -1.39 -6.10
CA GLN A 71 -7.87 -1.47 -7.27
C GLN A 71 -8.04 -2.79 -8.01
N GLN A 72 -8.00 -3.90 -7.29
CA GLN A 72 -8.10 -5.23 -7.88
C GLN A 72 -9.47 -5.48 -8.53
N ILE A 73 -10.55 -5.01 -7.90
CA ILE A 73 -11.89 -5.06 -8.50
C ILE A 73 -11.95 -4.13 -9.71
N GLY A 74 -11.40 -2.92 -9.61
CA GLY A 74 -11.40 -1.95 -10.69
C GLY A 74 -10.69 -2.42 -11.94
N ILE A 75 -9.54 -3.11 -11.80
CA ILE A 75 -8.76 -3.66 -12.92
C ILE A 75 -9.54 -4.71 -13.72
N GLN A 76 -10.53 -5.39 -13.13
CA GLN A 76 -11.38 -6.32 -13.86
C GLN A 76 -12.29 -5.64 -14.89
N TYR A 77 -12.56 -4.34 -14.73
CA TYR A 77 -13.48 -3.56 -15.56
C TYR A 77 -12.80 -2.46 -16.37
N THR A 78 -11.47 -2.38 -16.34
CA THR A 78 -10.65 -1.40 -17.09
C THR A 78 -9.34 -2.01 -17.53
N THR A 79 -8.56 -1.30 -18.37
CA THR A 79 -7.24 -1.78 -18.77
C THR A 79 -6.20 -1.55 -17.68
N VAL A 80 -5.17 -2.41 -17.60
CA VAL A 80 -4.11 -2.31 -16.59
C VAL A 80 -3.36 -0.99 -16.69
N GLY A 81 -3.05 -0.52 -17.92
CA GLY A 81 -2.38 0.75 -18.15
C GLY A 81 -3.20 1.92 -17.62
N LYS A 82 -4.51 1.92 -17.92
CA LYS A 82 -5.42 2.97 -17.48
C LYS A 82 -5.62 2.94 -15.95
N ALA A 83 -5.76 1.75 -15.36
CA ALA A 83 -5.81 1.58 -13.91
C ALA A 83 -4.54 2.14 -13.25
N GLY A 84 -3.35 1.85 -13.81
CA GLY A 84 -2.08 2.37 -13.34
C GLY A 84 -2.04 3.91 -13.38
N PHE A 85 -2.48 4.52 -14.49
CA PHE A 85 -2.54 5.98 -14.63
C PHE A 85 -3.48 6.62 -13.60
N ILE A 86 -4.71 6.10 -13.48
CA ILE A 86 -5.70 6.65 -12.53
C ILE A 86 -5.22 6.46 -11.10
N THR A 87 -4.69 5.29 -10.75
CA THR A 87 -4.12 5.07 -9.41
C THR A 87 -3.04 6.09 -9.10
N ALA A 88 -2.11 6.31 -10.05
CA ALA A 88 -0.99 7.22 -9.88
C ALA A 88 -1.40 8.70 -9.69
N LEU A 89 -2.66 9.05 -9.89
CA LEU A 89 -3.17 10.38 -9.52
C LEU A 89 -3.00 10.69 -8.02
N TYR A 90 -2.79 9.68 -7.16
CA TYR A 90 -2.44 9.94 -5.76
C TYR A 90 -1.17 10.80 -5.62
N ILE A 91 -0.25 10.76 -6.60
CA ILE A 91 0.95 11.61 -6.61
C ILE A 91 0.59 13.10 -6.59
N VAL A 92 -0.51 13.46 -7.26
CA VAL A 92 -1.07 14.83 -7.26
C VAL A 92 -1.92 15.09 -6.02
N LEU A 93 -2.73 14.10 -5.62
CA LEU A 93 -3.65 14.24 -4.50
C LEU A 93 -2.92 14.38 -3.15
N VAL A 94 -1.80 13.66 -2.95
CA VAL A 94 -1.03 13.72 -1.69
C VAL A 94 -0.58 15.14 -1.34
N PRO A 95 0.09 15.93 -2.20
CA PRO A 95 0.46 17.29 -1.87
C PRO A 95 -0.76 18.21 -1.72
N ILE A 96 -1.83 18.01 -2.50
CA ILE A 96 -3.07 18.80 -2.37
C ILE A 96 -3.69 18.58 -0.99
N PHE A 97 -3.91 17.33 -0.59
CA PHE A 97 -4.43 17.01 0.75
C PHE A 97 -3.44 17.41 1.86
N GLY A 98 -2.13 17.35 1.60
CA GLY A 98 -1.09 17.83 2.50
C GLY A 98 -1.24 19.32 2.82
N ILE A 99 -1.61 20.16 1.84
CA ILE A 99 -1.87 21.58 2.06
C ILE A 99 -3.06 21.77 3.01
N PHE A 100 -4.14 21.01 2.86
CA PHE A 100 -5.28 21.05 3.81
C PHE A 100 -4.86 20.66 5.23
N LEU A 101 -3.84 19.80 5.37
CA LEU A 101 -3.23 19.44 6.65
C LEU A 101 -2.14 20.44 7.11
N LYS A 102 -2.12 21.67 6.53
CA LYS A 102 -1.16 22.74 6.82
C LYS A 102 0.31 22.36 6.54
N LYS A 103 0.57 21.33 5.71
CA LYS A 103 1.92 21.00 5.24
C LYS A 103 2.27 21.90 4.06
N LYS A 104 3.47 22.48 4.08
CA LYS A 104 3.95 23.33 2.99
C LYS A 104 4.50 22.46 1.86
N ALA A 105 3.85 22.44 0.71
CA ALA A 105 4.38 21.83 -0.50
C ALA A 105 5.28 22.86 -1.21
N GLY A 106 6.59 22.65 -1.19
CA GLY A 106 7.53 23.51 -1.90
C GLY A 106 7.42 23.38 -3.43
N VAL A 107 7.89 24.39 -4.16
CA VAL A 107 7.88 24.42 -5.64
C VAL A 107 8.51 23.17 -6.27
N ARG A 108 9.55 22.62 -5.63
CA ARG A 108 10.19 21.36 -6.09
C ARG A 108 9.22 20.18 -6.16
N ILE A 109 8.29 20.07 -5.21
CA ILE A 109 7.27 19.01 -5.20
C ILE A 109 6.34 19.16 -6.41
N TRP A 110 5.90 20.38 -6.71
CA TRP A 110 5.04 20.65 -7.86
C TRP A 110 5.71 20.37 -9.20
N ILE A 111 7.00 20.70 -9.34
CA ILE A 111 7.79 20.35 -10.52
C ILE A 111 7.87 18.83 -10.68
N SER A 112 8.17 18.10 -9.59
CA SER A 112 8.23 16.63 -9.61
C SER A 112 6.87 16.01 -9.96
N VAL A 113 5.76 16.55 -9.44
CA VAL A 113 4.40 16.13 -9.77
C VAL A 113 4.12 16.34 -11.26
N ALA A 114 4.45 17.50 -11.81
CA ALA A 114 4.24 17.80 -13.23
C ALA A 114 5.03 16.83 -14.14
N ILE A 115 6.30 16.56 -13.83
CA ILE A 115 7.12 15.59 -14.56
C ILE A 115 6.54 14.18 -14.47
N SER A 116 6.10 13.75 -13.26
CA SER A 116 5.52 12.42 -13.04
C SER A 116 4.22 12.24 -13.81
N VAL A 117 3.34 13.24 -13.80
CA VAL A 117 2.06 13.21 -14.57
C VAL A 117 2.33 13.17 -16.07
N ALA A 118 3.28 13.98 -16.57
CA ALA A 118 3.66 13.96 -17.96
C ALA A 118 4.22 12.59 -18.39
N GLY A 119 5.11 11.99 -17.58
CA GLY A 119 5.64 10.66 -17.86
C GLY A 119 4.56 9.57 -17.88
N LEU A 120 3.65 9.59 -16.91
CA LEU A 120 2.51 8.67 -16.87
C LEU A 120 1.56 8.86 -18.06
N TYR A 121 1.28 10.10 -18.43
CA TYR A 121 0.47 10.40 -19.62
C TYR A 121 1.08 9.82 -20.89
N LEU A 122 2.38 10.02 -21.10
CA LEU A 122 3.10 9.48 -22.25
C LEU A 122 3.10 7.95 -22.26
N LEU A 123 3.16 7.30 -21.11
CA LEU A 123 3.10 5.85 -20.98
C LEU A 123 1.72 5.29 -21.34
N CYS A 124 0.66 6.03 -21.01
CA CYS A 124 -0.72 5.55 -21.13
C CYS A 124 -1.47 6.10 -22.36
N ILE A 125 -0.82 6.93 -23.20
CA ILE A 125 -1.44 7.60 -24.37
C ILE A 125 -1.97 6.62 -25.42
N THR A 126 -1.49 5.38 -25.41
CA THR A 126 -1.88 4.33 -26.38
C THR A 126 -3.29 3.78 -26.10
N ASP A 127 -3.82 3.94 -24.89
CA ASP A 127 -5.13 3.45 -24.51
C ASP A 127 -6.24 4.46 -24.88
N LYS A 128 -7.29 3.97 -25.55
CA LYS A 128 -8.48 4.80 -25.81
C LYS A 128 -9.12 5.23 -24.50
N LEU A 129 -9.21 6.54 -24.27
CA LEU A 129 -9.80 7.14 -23.06
C LEU A 129 -11.34 7.02 -23.06
N VAL A 130 -11.86 5.80 -23.11
CA VAL A 130 -13.30 5.56 -22.92
C VAL A 130 -13.54 5.31 -21.44
N PHE A 131 -14.43 6.08 -20.83
CA PHE A 131 -14.72 5.95 -19.39
C PHE A 131 -15.41 4.61 -19.12
N ALA A 132 -14.78 3.76 -18.31
CA ALA A 132 -15.30 2.46 -17.90
C ALA A 132 -15.77 2.50 -16.43
N LYS A 133 -16.68 1.59 -16.05
CA LYS A 133 -17.13 1.49 -14.65
C LYS A 133 -15.97 1.24 -13.67
N GLY A 134 -14.95 0.51 -14.10
CA GLY A 134 -13.73 0.26 -13.31
C GLY A 134 -12.94 1.52 -12.98
N ASP A 135 -12.98 2.54 -13.83
CA ASP A 135 -12.21 3.78 -13.63
C ASP A 135 -12.64 4.54 -12.36
N ILE A 136 -13.93 4.49 -12.02
CA ILE A 136 -14.47 5.09 -10.79
C ILE A 136 -13.91 4.38 -9.56
N LEU A 137 -13.87 3.04 -9.59
CA LEU A 137 -13.31 2.24 -8.49
C LEU A 137 -11.81 2.52 -8.30
N VAL A 138 -11.07 2.63 -9.40
CA VAL A 138 -9.64 2.96 -9.35
C VAL A 138 -9.40 4.41 -8.93
N LEU A 139 -10.28 5.33 -9.26
CA LEU A 139 -10.21 6.71 -8.77
C LEU A 139 -10.46 6.79 -7.25
N LEU A 140 -11.45 6.07 -6.75
CA LEU A 140 -11.68 5.93 -5.31
C LEU A 140 -10.47 5.29 -4.62
N CYS A 141 -9.87 4.27 -5.24
CA CYS A 141 -8.63 3.68 -4.77
C CYS A 141 -7.51 4.73 -4.66
N ALA A 142 -7.33 5.61 -5.65
CA ALA A 142 -6.32 6.67 -5.59
C ALA A 142 -6.52 7.63 -4.42
N VAL A 143 -7.78 7.97 -4.10
CA VAL A 143 -8.11 8.79 -2.91
C VAL A 143 -7.75 8.05 -1.63
N VAL A 144 -8.10 6.76 -1.51
CA VAL A 144 -7.78 5.96 -0.32
C VAL A 144 -6.26 5.75 -0.19
N PHE A 145 -5.52 5.55 -1.28
CA PHE A 145 -4.05 5.54 -1.26
C PHE A 145 -3.48 6.88 -0.80
N THR A 146 -4.08 7.99 -1.17
CA THR A 146 -3.68 9.31 -0.67
C THR A 146 -3.78 9.37 0.85
N ILE A 147 -4.91 8.93 1.41
CA ILE A 147 -5.11 8.85 2.87
C ILE A 147 -4.08 7.92 3.50
N HIS A 148 -3.86 6.74 2.92
CA HIS A 148 -2.86 5.78 3.39
C HIS A 148 -1.46 6.40 3.48
N ILE A 149 -1.00 7.12 2.44
CA ILE A 149 0.31 7.78 2.43
C ILE A 149 0.39 8.87 3.51
N LEU A 150 -0.68 9.66 3.70
CA LEU A 150 -0.71 10.69 4.73
C LEU A 150 -0.67 10.10 6.15
N VAL A 151 -1.28 8.93 6.36
CA VAL A 151 -1.21 8.19 7.63
C VAL A 151 0.21 7.67 7.86
N ILE A 152 0.86 7.10 6.85
CA ILE A 152 2.27 6.68 6.94
C ILE A 152 3.16 7.87 7.31
N ASP A 153 2.98 9.00 6.64
CA ASP A 153 3.77 10.22 6.87
C ASP A 153 3.59 10.76 8.30
N TYR A 154 2.43 10.58 8.90
CA TYR A 154 2.17 10.94 10.30
C TYR A 154 2.87 10.00 11.30
N PHE A 155 2.90 8.69 11.03
CA PHE A 155 3.44 7.71 11.96
C PHE A 155 4.94 7.42 11.76
N SER A 156 5.47 7.60 10.55
CA SER A 156 6.86 7.31 10.20
C SER A 156 7.90 8.03 11.10
N PRO A 157 7.71 9.30 11.52
CA PRO A 157 8.64 9.94 12.46
C PRO A 157 8.53 9.45 13.90
N LYS A 158 7.46 8.72 14.25
CA LYS A 158 7.12 8.31 15.64
C LYS A 158 7.41 6.84 15.90
N ALA A 159 7.65 6.05 14.85
CA ALA A 159 7.85 4.62 14.96
C ALA A 159 8.62 4.07 13.76
N ASP A 160 9.20 2.88 13.94
CA ASP A 160 9.93 2.20 12.87
C ASP A 160 9.01 1.86 11.68
N GLY A 161 9.31 2.49 10.51
CA GLY A 161 8.52 2.32 9.29
C GLY A 161 8.46 0.88 8.78
N VAL A 162 9.52 0.09 8.96
CA VAL A 162 9.54 -1.32 8.53
C VAL A 162 8.61 -2.17 9.40
N ARG A 163 8.54 -1.87 10.71
CA ARG A 163 7.62 -2.54 11.63
C ARG A 163 6.16 -2.15 11.35
N ILE A 164 5.90 -0.86 11.02
CA ILE A 164 4.57 -0.41 10.57
C ILE A 164 4.19 -1.15 9.29
N ALA A 165 5.11 -1.26 8.30
CA ALA A 165 4.87 -1.95 7.04
C ALA A 165 4.56 -3.45 7.25
N CYS A 166 5.29 -4.13 8.12
CA CYS A 166 5.02 -5.53 8.46
C CYS A 166 3.62 -5.69 9.08
N THR A 167 3.29 -4.83 10.06
CA THR A 167 1.99 -4.88 10.76
C THR A 167 0.84 -4.60 9.80
N GLN A 168 0.96 -3.59 8.91
CA GLN A 168 -0.09 -3.27 7.93
C GLN A 168 -0.33 -4.41 6.94
N PHE A 169 0.72 -5.10 6.48
CA PHE A 169 0.56 -6.24 5.57
C PHE A 169 -0.17 -7.41 6.22
N PHE A 170 0.13 -7.74 7.47
CA PHE A 170 -0.63 -8.76 8.20
C PHE A 170 -2.08 -8.37 8.38
N ILE A 171 -2.35 -7.11 8.76
CA ILE A 171 -3.72 -6.62 8.93
C ILE A 171 -4.47 -6.65 7.60
N THR A 172 -3.85 -6.17 6.51
CA THR A 172 -4.43 -6.22 5.16
C THR A 172 -4.74 -7.65 4.74
N GLY A 173 -3.81 -8.59 4.97
CA GLY A 173 -4.00 -10.00 4.65
C GLY A 173 -5.17 -10.61 5.42
N VAL A 174 -5.23 -10.41 6.73
CA VAL A 174 -6.32 -10.93 7.58
C VAL A 174 -7.68 -10.31 7.20
N LEU A 175 -7.72 -9.00 6.98
CA LEU A 175 -8.98 -8.33 6.59
C LEU A 175 -9.44 -8.74 5.20
N SER A 176 -8.53 -8.92 4.24
CA SER A 176 -8.87 -9.40 2.89
C SER A 176 -9.27 -10.88 2.88
N ALA A 177 -8.89 -11.67 3.89
CA ALA A 177 -9.36 -13.05 4.03
C ALA A 177 -10.87 -13.13 4.28
N ILE A 178 -11.47 -12.13 4.94
CA ILE A 178 -12.91 -12.12 5.21
C ILE A 178 -13.72 -12.14 3.90
N PRO A 179 -13.58 -11.13 3.00
CA PRO A 179 -14.32 -11.17 1.74
C PRO A 179 -13.86 -12.31 0.81
N MET A 180 -12.60 -12.77 0.91
CA MET A 180 -12.13 -13.95 0.19
C MET A 180 -13.00 -15.18 0.48
N PHE A 181 -13.25 -15.49 1.74
CA PHE A 181 -14.09 -16.65 2.11
C PHE A 181 -15.58 -16.44 1.90
N LEU A 182 -16.06 -15.18 1.84
CA LEU A 182 -17.46 -14.86 1.63
C LEU A 182 -17.86 -14.83 0.16
N PHE A 183 -16.99 -14.36 -0.72
CA PHE A 183 -17.31 -14.09 -2.13
C PHE A 183 -16.51 -14.93 -3.11
N GLU A 184 -15.45 -15.57 -2.67
CA GLU A 184 -14.58 -16.39 -3.51
C GLU A 184 -14.47 -17.80 -2.91
N THR A 185 -14.24 -18.80 -3.76
CA THR A 185 -13.96 -20.19 -3.35
C THR A 185 -12.48 -20.50 -3.66
N PRO A 186 -11.54 -20.04 -2.82
CA PRO A 186 -10.13 -20.21 -3.10
C PRO A 186 -9.74 -21.69 -3.09
N ARG A 187 -9.18 -22.17 -4.21
CA ARG A 187 -8.59 -23.50 -4.31
C ARG A 187 -7.08 -23.38 -4.22
N LEU A 188 -6.44 -24.25 -3.49
CA LEU A 188 -4.98 -24.26 -3.36
C LEU A 188 -4.29 -24.44 -4.72
N SER A 189 -4.88 -25.23 -5.62
CA SER A 189 -4.39 -25.40 -6.99
C SER A 189 -4.27 -24.09 -7.76
N ASP A 190 -5.29 -23.22 -7.60
CA ASP A 190 -5.38 -21.96 -8.32
C ASP A 190 -4.41 -20.92 -7.75
N ILE A 191 -4.17 -20.95 -6.42
CA ILE A 191 -3.15 -20.15 -5.75
C ILE A 191 -1.75 -20.53 -6.24
N PHE A 192 -1.46 -21.84 -6.38
CA PHE A 192 -0.19 -22.30 -6.92
C PHE A 192 -0.01 -21.94 -8.40
N ALA A 193 -1.06 -22.04 -9.21
CA ALA A 193 -1.04 -21.60 -10.61
C ALA A 193 -0.76 -20.10 -10.75
N ALA A 194 -1.24 -19.30 -9.78
CA ALA A 194 -1.00 -17.86 -9.71
C ALA A 194 0.28 -17.47 -8.94
N ALA A 195 1.13 -18.43 -8.56
CA ALA A 195 2.33 -18.15 -7.75
C ALA A 195 3.27 -17.14 -8.42
N VAL A 196 3.48 -17.24 -9.74
CA VAL A 196 4.35 -16.31 -10.48
C VAL A 196 3.81 -14.88 -10.46
N PRO A 197 2.54 -14.60 -10.83
CA PRO A 197 1.97 -13.28 -10.70
C PRO A 197 1.97 -12.72 -9.27
N VAL A 198 1.74 -13.57 -8.27
CA VAL A 198 1.72 -13.16 -6.86
C VAL A 198 3.11 -12.80 -6.35
N LEU A 199 4.15 -13.53 -6.77
CA LEU A 199 5.55 -13.24 -6.38
C LEU A 199 6.11 -12.03 -7.12
N TYR A 200 5.59 -11.72 -8.32
CA TYR A 200 6.02 -10.56 -9.10
C TYR A 200 5.37 -9.26 -8.59
N ALA A 201 4.19 -9.33 -7.99
CA ALA A 201 3.41 -8.19 -7.51
C ALA A 201 3.77 -7.77 -6.07
#